data_0f1f763aa218173fba27e25d408129ac
#
_entry.id   0f1f763aa218173fba27e25d408129ac
#
_cell.length_a   1.000
_cell.length_b   1.000
_cell.length_c   1.000
_cell.angle_alpha   90.00
_cell.angle_beta   90.00
_cell.angle_gamma   90.00
#
_symmetry.space_group_name_H-M   'P 1'
#
loop_
_entity.id
_entity.type
_entity.pdbx_description
1 polymer ?
#
loop_
_entity_poly.entity_id
_entity_poly.type
_entity_poly.pdbx_seq_one_letter_code
_entity_poly.pdbx_strand_id
1 'polypeptide(L)'
;PFLADGSDPFGGAIESYNSGVPGGGTIGGFGFRDFALPVIFYVTDNAMRDPESGYGVPGGCPDDAGKSDVIAAVNDIGARLIGMGVYGASSGQMNELADGTSSYADTDGDGAVDDRLVFSWSSSSSAFRTTIVNAIQDLVHSVEFSSVEMVASEDPYGFVRSIDPSSYTGIVVSSGSELTLDFTVELQAMIPPAWDDRVFNVQLLVLGDGAVSLGVVDLLILVPGIGS
;
A
#
# COMPACT_ATOMS: atom_id res chain seq x y z
N PRO A 1 -11.44 -16.72 1.67
CA PRO A 1 -10.85 -16.21 0.46
C PRO A 1 -11.91 -15.44 -0.30
N PHE A 2 -11.59 -14.22 -0.72
CA PHE A 2 -12.43 -13.51 -1.65
C PHE A 2 -12.19 -14.13 -3.02
N LEU A 3 -13.26 -14.45 -3.72
CA LEU A 3 -13.15 -14.84 -5.11
C LEU A 3 -12.56 -13.67 -5.90
N ALA A 4 -11.81 -13.95 -6.96
CA ALA A 4 -11.17 -12.94 -7.78
C ALA A 4 -12.16 -11.91 -8.38
N ASP A 5 -13.46 -12.24 -8.42
CA ASP A 5 -14.55 -11.36 -8.81
C ASP A 5 -15.10 -10.49 -7.66
N GLY A 6 -14.51 -10.58 -6.45
CA GLY A 6 -14.96 -9.85 -5.26
C GLY A 6 -16.25 -10.36 -4.66
N SER A 7 -16.73 -11.55 -5.03
CA SER A 7 -17.95 -12.12 -4.46
C SER A 7 -17.66 -12.79 -3.11
N ASP A 8 -18.62 -12.66 -2.19
CA ASP A 8 -18.61 -13.37 -0.92
C ASP A 8 -19.32 -14.72 -1.08
N PRO A 9 -18.61 -15.85 -0.94
CA PRO A 9 -19.22 -17.18 -1.06
C PRO A 9 -20.29 -17.49 0.01
N PHE A 10 -20.36 -16.66 1.05
CA PHE A 10 -21.34 -16.84 2.16
C PHE A 10 -22.58 -15.95 2.07
N GLY A 11 -22.79 -15.24 0.97
CA GLY A 11 -24.07 -14.64 0.69
C GLY A 11 -24.21 -13.16 0.88
N GLY A 12 -23.20 -12.38 0.54
CA GLY A 12 -23.38 -10.96 0.28
C GLY A 12 -23.14 -10.01 1.44
N ALA A 13 -22.35 -10.42 2.42
CA ALA A 13 -21.88 -9.51 3.47
C ALA A 13 -20.82 -8.53 2.94
N ILE A 14 -20.18 -8.84 1.82
CA ILE A 14 -19.15 -8.00 1.19
C ILE A 14 -19.57 -7.75 -0.26
N GLU A 15 -19.70 -6.49 -0.60
CA GLU A 15 -20.04 -6.07 -1.96
C GLU A 15 -18.91 -6.45 -2.94
N SER A 16 -19.28 -6.85 -4.13
CA SER A 16 -18.36 -7.08 -5.22
C SER A 16 -17.59 -5.80 -5.52
N TYR A 17 -16.35 -5.93 -5.94
CA TYR A 17 -15.54 -4.84 -6.42
C TYR A 17 -16.30 -3.95 -7.44
N ASN A 18 -16.23 -2.65 -7.25
CA ASN A 18 -16.85 -1.68 -8.13
C ASN A 18 -15.81 -0.68 -8.64
N SER A 19 -15.43 -0.80 -9.90
CA SER A 19 -14.48 0.10 -10.56
C SER A 19 -14.94 1.56 -10.66
N GLY A 20 -16.23 1.83 -10.45
CA GLY A 20 -16.78 3.20 -10.44
C GLY A 20 -16.63 3.91 -9.10
N VAL A 21 -16.10 3.26 -8.08
CA VAL A 21 -15.87 3.85 -6.74
C VAL A 21 -14.39 4.18 -6.58
N PRO A 22 -14.03 5.43 -6.20
CA PRO A 22 -12.64 5.78 -5.90
C PRO A 22 -12.06 4.81 -4.87
N GLY A 23 -10.89 4.21 -5.19
CA GLY A 23 -10.29 3.16 -4.38
C GLY A 23 -10.87 1.76 -4.62
N GLY A 24 -11.85 1.62 -5.50
CA GLY A 24 -12.39 0.35 -5.95
C GLY A 24 -11.50 -0.40 -6.95
N GLY A 25 -10.20 -0.09 -7.01
CA GLY A 25 -9.16 -0.54 -7.91
C GLY A 25 -9.18 -2.00 -8.39
N THR A 26 -8.04 -2.53 -8.72
CA THR A 26 -7.89 -3.89 -9.32
C THR A 26 -7.91 -5.02 -8.29
N ILE A 27 -7.95 -4.69 -6.99
CA ILE A 27 -7.83 -5.64 -5.89
C ILE A 27 -9.21 -5.90 -5.32
N GLY A 28 -9.78 -7.03 -5.70
CA GLY A 28 -11.19 -7.40 -5.45
C GLY A 28 -11.68 -7.13 -4.03
N GLY A 29 -12.88 -6.59 -3.93
CA GLY A 29 -13.64 -6.42 -2.70
C GLY A 29 -13.27 -5.23 -1.82
N PHE A 30 -12.00 -4.93 -1.60
CA PHE A 30 -11.55 -3.87 -0.69
C PHE A 30 -11.22 -2.54 -1.39
N GLY A 31 -10.89 -2.56 -2.67
CA GLY A 31 -10.62 -1.36 -3.44
C GLY A 31 -9.52 -0.49 -2.84
N PHE A 32 -8.31 -1.03 -2.71
CA PHE A 32 -7.16 -0.22 -2.31
C PHE A 32 -6.92 0.89 -3.32
N ARG A 33 -6.51 2.05 -2.83
CA ARG A 33 -6.17 3.17 -3.71
C ARG A 33 -4.91 2.83 -4.51
N ASP A 34 -4.89 3.25 -5.76
CA ASP A 34 -3.68 3.18 -6.58
C ASP A 34 -2.53 3.89 -5.86
N PHE A 35 -1.34 3.33 -5.96
CA PHE A 35 -0.12 3.85 -5.34
C PHE A 35 -0.15 3.96 -3.81
N ALA A 36 -1.08 3.29 -3.13
CA ALA A 36 -1.06 3.16 -1.68
C ALA A 36 -0.44 1.83 -1.27
N LEU A 37 0.30 1.81 -0.16
CA LEU A 37 0.70 0.54 0.46
C LEU A 37 -0.55 -0.13 1.05
N PRO A 38 -0.99 -1.29 0.53
CA PRO A 38 -2.10 -2.00 1.12
C PRO A 38 -1.72 -2.56 2.49
N VAL A 39 -2.55 -2.32 3.49
CA VAL A 39 -2.38 -2.90 4.83
C VAL A 39 -3.65 -3.63 5.20
N ILE A 40 -3.51 -4.91 5.53
CA ILE A 40 -4.61 -5.77 5.94
C ILE A 40 -4.47 -6.07 7.42
N PHE A 41 -5.41 -5.56 8.21
CA PHE A 41 -5.50 -5.85 9.62
C PHE A 41 -6.50 -6.97 9.88
N TYR A 42 -6.11 -7.99 10.62
CA TYR A 42 -6.99 -9.10 10.98
C TYR A 42 -6.88 -9.48 12.45
N VAL A 43 -7.99 -9.92 13.02
CA VAL A 43 -8.11 -10.28 14.45
C VAL A 43 -8.78 -11.63 14.56
N THR A 44 -8.29 -12.48 15.44
CA THR A 44 -8.93 -13.74 15.76
C THR A 44 -8.74 -14.13 17.23
N ASP A 45 -9.71 -14.83 17.80
CA ASP A 45 -9.68 -15.45 19.11
C ASP A 45 -9.53 -16.97 19.04
N ASN A 46 -9.36 -17.51 17.83
CA ASN A 46 -9.28 -18.95 17.58
C ASN A 46 -8.26 -19.28 16.49
N ALA A 47 -7.93 -20.57 16.36
CA ALA A 47 -7.11 -21.06 15.26
C ALA A 47 -7.74 -20.73 13.91
N MET A 48 -6.92 -20.23 12.99
CA MET A 48 -7.35 -19.97 11.61
C MET A 48 -7.51 -21.29 10.87
N ARG A 49 -8.52 -21.36 9.99
CA ARG A 49 -8.71 -22.50 9.11
C ARG A 49 -7.58 -22.54 8.09
N ASP A 50 -6.96 -23.69 7.99
CA ASP A 50 -5.83 -23.91 7.09
C ASP A 50 -5.82 -25.38 6.67
N PRO A 51 -6.24 -25.71 5.45
CA PRO A 51 -6.25 -27.08 4.96
C PRO A 51 -4.84 -27.69 4.88
N GLU A 52 -3.81 -26.86 4.65
CA GLU A 52 -2.41 -27.32 4.60
C GLU A 52 -1.94 -27.83 5.97
N SER A 53 -2.48 -27.29 7.04
CA SER A 53 -2.24 -27.76 8.42
C SER A 53 -3.20 -28.88 8.85
N GLY A 54 -4.05 -29.38 7.95
CA GLY A 54 -5.07 -30.38 8.26
C GLY A 54 -6.28 -29.83 9.01
N TYR A 55 -6.43 -28.53 9.11
CA TYR A 55 -7.56 -27.83 9.72
C TYR A 55 -8.41 -27.16 8.65
N GLY A 56 -9.02 -27.97 7.83
CA GLY A 56 -9.79 -27.53 6.67
C GLY A 56 -10.99 -26.65 6.98
N VAL A 57 -11.53 -26.06 5.93
CA VAL A 57 -12.70 -25.19 5.98
C VAL A 57 -13.97 -25.93 6.38
N PRO A 58 -14.97 -25.25 6.94
CA PRO A 58 -16.28 -25.81 7.18
C PRO A 58 -16.92 -26.36 5.91
N GLY A 59 -17.68 -27.43 6.01
CA GLY A 59 -18.43 -27.98 4.89
C GLY A 59 -19.30 -26.90 4.23
N GLY A 60 -19.26 -26.82 2.90
CA GLY A 60 -20.00 -25.82 2.11
C GLY A 60 -19.19 -24.61 1.65
N CYS A 61 -17.94 -24.47 2.07
CA CYS A 61 -17.04 -23.50 1.48
C CYS A 61 -16.60 -23.99 0.09
N PRO A 62 -16.84 -23.25 -0.98
CA PRO A 62 -16.47 -23.69 -2.33
C PRO A 62 -14.96 -23.65 -2.59
N ASP A 63 -14.24 -22.78 -1.86
CA ASP A 63 -12.80 -22.61 -2.00
C ASP A 63 -12.09 -22.93 -0.69
N ASP A 64 -11.15 -23.85 -0.76
CA ASP A 64 -10.35 -24.29 0.37
C ASP A 64 -8.97 -23.60 0.32
N ALA A 65 -8.97 -22.28 0.52
CA ALA A 65 -7.75 -21.51 0.52
C ALA A 65 -6.92 -21.80 1.78
N GLY A 66 -5.68 -22.19 1.56
CA GLY A 66 -4.69 -22.40 2.59
C GLY A 66 -3.79 -21.20 2.83
N LYS A 67 -2.85 -21.37 3.73
CA LYS A 67 -1.85 -20.35 4.08
C LYS A 67 -1.05 -19.92 2.85
N SER A 68 -0.63 -20.84 1.99
CA SER A 68 0.14 -20.55 0.78
C SER A 68 -0.63 -19.64 -0.18
N ASP A 69 -1.94 -19.84 -0.32
CA ASP A 69 -2.78 -19.01 -1.18
C ASP A 69 -2.90 -17.59 -0.64
N VAL A 70 -3.03 -17.44 0.68
CA VAL A 70 -3.06 -16.13 1.34
C VAL A 70 -1.74 -15.39 1.13
N ILE A 71 -0.61 -16.07 1.38
CA ILE A 71 0.73 -15.49 1.19
C ILE A 71 0.93 -15.05 -0.26
N ALA A 72 0.56 -15.89 -1.23
CA ALA A 72 0.68 -15.55 -2.64
C ALA A 72 -0.17 -14.32 -3.00
N ALA A 73 -1.43 -14.29 -2.59
CA ALA A 73 -2.33 -13.19 -2.87
C ALA A 73 -1.89 -11.86 -2.23
N VAL A 74 -1.36 -11.91 -1.01
CA VAL A 74 -0.86 -10.71 -0.30
C VAL A 74 0.41 -10.18 -0.98
N ASN A 75 1.32 -11.06 -1.36
CA ASN A 75 2.55 -10.69 -2.06
C ASN A 75 2.29 -10.14 -3.48
N ASP A 76 1.27 -10.69 -4.17
CA ASP A 76 0.89 -10.23 -5.52
C ASP A 76 0.50 -8.75 -5.55
N ILE A 77 -0.09 -8.25 -4.46
CA ILE A 77 -0.48 -6.86 -4.31
C ILE A 77 0.49 -6.04 -3.46
N GLY A 78 1.61 -6.61 -3.04
CA GLY A 78 2.59 -5.94 -2.18
C GLY A 78 2.06 -5.52 -0.81
N ALA A 79 1.01 -6.17 -0.30
CA ALA A 79 0.40 -5.80 0.97
C ALA A 79 1.24 -6.21 2.18
N ARG A 80 0.93 -5.59 3.32
CA ARG A 80 1.42 -5.99 4.64
C ARG A 80 0.28 -6.46 5.52
N LEU A 81 0.55 -7.46 6.34
CA LEU A 81 -0.40 -8.04 7.28
C LEU A 81 -0.10 -7.56 8.70
N ILE A 82 -1.12 -7.12 9.41
CA ILE A 82 -1.05 -6.87 10.85
C ILE A 82 -2.01 -7.84 11.53
N GLY A 83 -1.47 -8.80 12.27
CA GLY A 83 -2.23 -9.83 12.97
C GLY A 83 -2.40 -9.52 14.45
N MET A 84 -3.61 -9.74 15.00
CA MET A 84 -3.86 -9.62 16.43
C MET A 84 -4.60 -10.85 16.95
N GLY A 85 -3.92 -11.62 17.79
CA GLY A 85 -4.49 -12.78 18.50
C GLY A 85 -5.07 -12.38 19.86
N VAL A 86 -6.35 -12.66 20.09
CA VAL A 86 -6.96 -12.45 21.40
C VAL A 86 -6.38 -13.50 22.37
N TYR A 87 -5.79 -13.02 23.45
CA TYR A 87 -5.03 -13.86 24.40
C TYR A 87 -3.91 -14.72 23.76
N GLY A 88 -3.33 -14.24 22.66
CA GLY A 88 -2.29 -14.95 21.93
C GLY A 88 -2.80 -16.09 21.04
N ALA A 89 -4.12 -16.16 20.78
CA ALA A 89 -4.69 -17.13 19.87
C ALA A 89 -4.05 -17.03 18.48
N SER A 90 -3.77 -18.19 17.88
CA SER A 90 -3.21 -18.30 16.51
C SER A 90 -1.86 -17.62 16.26
N SER A 91 -1.12 -17.25 17.31
CA SER A 91 0.17 -16.55 17.15
C SER A 91 1.15 -17.30 16.23
N GLY A 92 1.21 -18.62 16.29
CA GLY A 92 2.04 -19.43 15.38
C GLY A 92 1.65 -19.24 13.91
N GLN A 93 0.35 -19.36 13.59
CA GLN A 93 -0.16 -19.18 12.22
C GLN A 93 0.04 -17.73 11.74
N MET A 94 -0.14 -16.74 12.63
CA MET A 94 0.10 -15.33 12.32
C MET A 94 1.57 -15.07 12.02
N ASN A 95 2.49 -15.67 12.79
CA ASN A 95 3.92 -15.55 12.54
C ASN A 95 4.29 -16.12 11.17
N GLU A 96 3.75 -17.29 10.79
CA GLU A 96 3.98 -17.86 9.47
C GLU A 96 3.47 -16.97 8.33
N LEU A 97 2.33 -16.31 8.52
CA LEU A 97 1.82 -15.33 7.55
C LEU A 97 2.71 -14.09 7.49
N ALA A 98 3.15 -13.56 8.63
CA ALA A 98 4.05 -12.40 8.67
C ALA A 98 5.37 -12.71 7.98
N ASP A 99 5.95 -13.90 8.23
CA ASP A 99 7.18 -14.35 7.58
C ASP A 99 7.02 -14.48 6.06
N GLY A 100 5.92 -15.10 5.62
CA GLY A 100 5.64 -15.32 4.20
C GLY A 100 5.31 -14.04 3.41
N THR A 101 4.88 -12.99 4.08
CA THR A 101 4.50 -11.71 3.46
C THR A 101 5.45 -10.56 3.77
N SER A 102 6.59 -10.84 4.41
CA SER A 102 7.55 -9.82 4.86
C SER A 102 6.88 -8.70 5.67
N SER A 103 5.93 -9.08 6.54
CA SER A 103 5.17 -8.14 7.36
C SER A 103 5.91 -7.89 8.68
N TYR A 104 6.97 -7.10 8.57
CA TYR A 104 7.84 -6.71 9.69
C TYR A 104 7.85 -5.21 9.88
N ALA A 105 8.22 -4.78 11.09
CA ALA A 105 8.53 -3.40 11.44
C ALA A 105 9.60 -3.38 12.56
N ASP A 106 10.12 -2.21 12.86
CA ASP A 106 10.90 -1.95 14.06
C ASP A 106 9.91 -1.54 15.16
N THR A 107 9.42 -2.50 15.94
CA THR A 107 8.40 -2.26 16.98
C THR A 107 9.00 -2.08 18.37
N ASP A 108 10.27 -2.46 18.56
CA ASP A 108 10.98 -2.31 19.84
C ASP A 108 11.96 -1.11 19.85
N GLY A 109 12.18 -0.47 18.69
CA GLY A 109 12.97 0.75 18.56
C GLY A 109 14.48 0.50 18.53
N ASP A 110 14.94 -0.70 18.19
CA ASP A 110 16.36 -1.04 18.13
C ASP A 110 17.01 -0.66 16.79
N GLY A 111 16.21 -0.23 15.82
CA GLY A 111 16.62 0.18 14.47
C GLY A 111 16.67 -0.95 13.45
N ALA A 112 16.27 -2.17 13.80
CA ALA A 112 16.13 -3.29 12.88
C ALA A 112 14.64 -3.50 12.50
N VAL A 113 14.38 -3.78 11.21
CA VAL A 113 13.03 -4.09 10.71
C VAL A 113 12.86 -5.61 10.70
N ASP A 114 12.82 -6.22 11.89
CA ASP A 114 12.78 -7.68 12.04
C ASP A 114 11.68 -8.19 12.98
N ASP A 115 10.92 -7.27 13.59
CA ASP A 115 9.78 -7.62 14.42
C ASP A 115 8.55 -7.94 13.57
N ARG A 116 7.96 -9.12 13.80
CA ARG A 116 6.70 -9.48 13.14
C ARG A 116 5.56 -8.58 13.57
N LEU A 117 4.78 -8.09 12.63
CA LEU A 117 3.56 -7.33 12.89
C LEU A 117 2.44 -8.25 13.44
N VAL A 118 2.75 -8.96 14.52
CA VAL A 118 1.86 -9.89 15.21
C VAL A 118 1.76 -9.52 16.69
N PHE A 119 0.55 -9.20 17.12
CA PHE A 119 0.28 -8.67 18.44
C PHE A 119 -0.69 -9.56 19.21
N SER A 120 -0.62 -9.48 20.54
CA SER A 120 -1.58 -10.10 21.44
C SER A 120 -2.43 -9.04 22.12
N TRP A 121 -3.73 -9.27 22.16
CA TRP A 121 -4.67 -8.40 22.87
C TRP A 121 -5.39 -9.15 23.99
N SER A 122 -5.39 -8.60 25.18
CA SER A 122 -5.89 -9.30 26.36
C SER A 122 -6.94 -8.56 27.21
N SER A 123 -7.21 -7.26 26.99
CA SER A 123 -7.92 -6.60 28.07
C SER A 123 -8.86 -5.43 27.73
N SER A 124 -8.50 -4.47 26.93
CA SER A 124 -9.34 -3.28 26.81
C SER A 124 -9.41 -2.69 25.41
N SER A 125 -10.50 -2.01 25.11
CA SER A 125 -10.67 -1.32 23.82
C SER A 125 -9.66 -0.18 23.61
N SER A 126 -9.16 0.43 24.67
CA SER A 126 -8.10 1.44 24.57
C SER A 126 -6.77 0.82 24.21
N ALA A 127 -6.39 -0.30 24.84
CA ALA A 127 -5.18 -1.03 24.49
C ALA A 127 -5.24 -1.54 23.03
N PHE A 128 -6.38 -2.07 22.60
CA PHE A 128 -6.60 -2.48 21.22
C PHE A 128 -6.32 -1.35 20.23
N ARG A 129 -6.94 -0.17 20.45
CA ARG A 129 -6.72 0.99 19.58
C ARG A 129 -5.27 1.42 19.55
N THR A 130 -4.62 1.49 20.73
CA THR A 130 -3.22 1.90 20.84
C THR A 130 -2.31 0.94 20.08
N THR A 131 -2.50 -0.37 20.23
CA THR A 131 -1.72 -1.37 19.48
C THR A 131 -1.85 -1.21 17.98
N ILE A 132 -3.07 -1.00 17.45
CA ILE A 132 -3.28 -0.79 16.00
C ILE A 132 -2.57 0.48 15.53
N VAL A 133 -2.76 1.59 16.24
CA VAL A 133 -2.16 2.87 15.86
C VAL A 133 -0.64 2.77 15.85
N ASN A 134 -0.05 2.19 16.88
CA ASN A 134 1.39 2.00 16.95
C ASN A 134 1.87 1.08 15.82
N ALA A 135 1.24 -0.08 15.61
CA ALA A 135 1.62 -1.01 14.54
C ALA A 135 1.61 -0.36 13.16
N ILE A 136 0.62 0.51 12.87
CA ILE A 136 0.58 1.27 11.62
C ILE A 136 1.70 2.30 11.57
N GLN A 137 1.96 3.01 12.67
CA GLN A 137 3.05 3.98 12.75
C GLN A 137 4.41 3.31 12.57
N ASP A 138 4.66 2.21 13.29
CA ASP A 138 5.90 1.45 13.19
C ASP A 138 6.09 0.91 11.77
N LEU A 139 5.03 0.38 11.15
CA LEU A 139 5.08 -0.05 9.75
C LEU A 139 5.44 1.10 8.82
N VAL A 140 4.79 2.26 8.95
CA VAL A 140 5.06 3.44 8.10
C VAL A 140 6.51 3.92 8.25
N HIS A 141 7.05 3.86 9.47
CA HIS A 141 8.44 4.23 9.73
C HIS A 141 9.45 3.18 9.26
N SER A 142 9.02 1.94 9.10
CA SER A 142 9.88 0.79 8.76
C SER A 142 9.85 0.42 7.28
N VAL A 143 9.03 1.10 6.45
CA VAL A 143 9.00 0.82 5.02
C VAL A 143 10.29 1.33 4.39
N GLU A 144 11.12 0.38 3.97
CA GLU A 144 12.30 0.67 3.17
C GLU A 144 11.95 0.61 1.69
N PHE A 145 12.43 1.58 0.95
CA PHE A 145 12.31 1.59 -0.52
C PHE A 145 13.68 1.34 -1.13
N SER A 146 13.74 0.40 -2.07
CA SER A 146 14.96 0.14 -2.84
C SER A 146 15.19 1.19 -3.92
N SER A 147 14.14 1.88 -4.33
CA SER A 147 14.18 2.98 -5.27
C SER A 147 13.15 4.07 -4.96
N VAL A 148 13.47 5.29 -5.32
CA VAL A 148 12.52 6.42 -5.37
C VAL A 148 12.61 7.04 -6.74
N GLU A 149 11.47 7.17 -7.40
CA GLU A 149 11.37 7.78 -8.73
C GLU A 149 10.34 8.92 -8.75
N MET A 150 10.51 9.83 -9.71
CA MET A 150 9.54 10.88 -9.97
C MET A 150 8.99 10.71 -11.39
N VAL A 151 7.67 10.70 -11.53
CA VAL A 151 6.99 10.53 -12.81
C VAL A 151 5.93 11.61 -13.01
N ALA A 152 5.70 12.02 -14.25
CA ALA A 152 4.56 12.87 -14.58
C ALA A 152 3.31 11.97 -14.72
N SER A 153 2.30 12.19 -13.87
CA SER A 153 1.08 11.39 -13.85
C SER A 153 -0.06 12.04 -14.65
N GLU A 154 -0.20 13.35 -14.59
CA GLU A 154 -1.21 14.11 -15.31
C GLU A 154 -0.53 15.20 -16.16
N ASP A 155 0.00 14.81 -17.31
CA ASP A 155 0.61 15.71 -18.30
C ASP A 155 0.06 15.40 -19.71
N PRO A 156 -1.23 15.69 -19.97
CA PRO A 156 -1.87 15.36 -21.23
C PRO A 156 -1.30 16.10 -22.45
N TYR A 157 -0.53 17.17 -22.19
CA TYR A 157 0.07 17.97 -23.24
C TYR A 157 1.58 17.77 -23.41
N GLY A 158 2.20 16.94 -22.56
CA GLY A 158 3.63 16.64 -22.63
C GLY A 158 4.51 17.83 -22.30
N PHE A 159 4.15 18.62 -21.29
CA PHE A 159 4.98 19.75 -20.82
C PHE A 159 6.27 19.28 -20.16
N VAL A 160 6.25 18.13 -19.50
CA VAL A 160 7.44 17.54 -18.88
C VAL A 160 8.25 16.82 -19.95
N ARG A 161 9.40 17.34 -20.28
CA ARG A 161 10.33 16.78 -21.25
C ARG A 161 11.17 15.66 -20.65
N SER A 162 11.72 15.91 -19.48
CA SER A 162 12.57 14.96 -18.77
C SER A 162 12.59 15.26 -17.28
N ILE A 163 12.88 14.23 -16.49
CA ILE A 163 13.17 14.31 -15.06
C ILE A 163 14.52 13.64 -14.85
N ASP A 164 15.46 14.36 -14.23
CA ASP A 164 16.82 13.89 -14.03
C ASP A 164 17.29 14.12 -12.57
N PRO A 165 17.78 13.09 -11.89
CA PRO A 165 17.68 11.69 -12.30
C PRO A 165 16.22 11.22 -12.31
N SER A 166 15.87 10.24 -13.15
CA SER A 166 14.53 9.66 -13.18
C SER A 166 14.22 8.83 -11.93
N SER A 167 15.27 8.27 -11.32
CA SER A 167 15.15 7.50 -10.08
C SER A 167 16.46 7.49 -9.29
N TYR A 168 16.30 7.32 -7.99
CA TYR A 168 17.38 6.98 -7.07
C TYR A 168 17.23 5.52 -6.66
N THR A 169 18.34 4.76 -6.59
CA THR A 169 18.35 3.35 -6.19
C THR A 169 19.32 3.13 -5.05
N GLY A 170 19.13 2.04 -4.29
CA GLY A 170 19.97 1.72 -3.14
C GLY A 170 19.80 2.70 -1.98
N ILE A 171 18.61 3.28 -1.84
CA ILE A 171 18.28 4.22 -0.80
C ILE A 171 17.81 3.42 0.42
N VAL A 172 18.50 3.60 1.53
CA VAL A 172 18.04 3.11 2.82
C VAL A 172 17.73 4.32 3.69
N VAL A 173 16.47 4.52 4.00
CA VAL A 173 16.03 5.54 4.95
C VAL A 173 15.76 4.83 6.26
N SER A 174 16.62 5.05 7.25
CA SER A 174 16.38 4.49 8.58
C SER A 174 15.17 5.17 9.23
N SER A 175 14.44 4.43 10.05
CA SER A 175 13.31 4.96 10.82
C SER A 175 13.64 6.30 11.49
N GLY A 176 12.77 7.29 11.29
CA GLY A 176 12.92 8.63 11.87
C GLY A 176 14.01 9.51 11.25
N SER A 177 14.68 9.08 10.17
CA SER A 177 15.60 9.91 9.42
C SER A 177 14.93 10.59 8.23
N GLU A 178 15.42 11.77 7.87
CA GLU A 178 14.98 12.49 6.65
C GLU A 178 16.04 12.32 5.56
N LEU A 179 15.58 12.06 4.34
CA LEU A 179 16.41 12.04 3.15
C LEU A 179 15.91 13.10 2.17
N THR A 180 16.80 13.96 1.73
CA THR A 180 16.50 14.94 0.67
C THR A 180 16.98 14.38 -0.66
N LEU A 181 16.09 14.30 -1.64
CA LEU A 181 16.37 13.88 -3.01
C LEU A 181 16.05 15.02 -3.96
N ASP A 182 17.02 15.38 -4.82
CA ASP A 182 16.88 16.48 -5.76
C ASP A 182 16.56 15.96 -7.16
N PHE A 183 15.43 16.35 -7.70
CA PHE A 183 15.03 16.06 -9.08
C PHE A 183 15.01 17.33 -9.91
N THR A 184 15.61 17.31 -11.08
CA THR A 184 15.55 18.40 -12.05
C THR A 184 14.48 18.08 -13.09
N VAL A 185 13.45 18.92 -13.18
CA VAL A 185 12.36 18.76 -14.16
C VAL A 185 12.59 19.73 -15.31
N GLU A 186 12.80 19.21 -16.52
CA GLU A 186 12.90 20.02 -17.74
C GLU A 186 11.52 20.12 -18.40
N LEU A 187 11.07 21.34 -18.63
CA LEU A 187 9.80 21.62 -19.26
C LEU A 187 9.98 22.02 -20.73
N GLN A 188 8.99 21.72 -21.57
CA GLN A 188 8.94 22.11 -22.98
C GLN A 188 7.61 22.76 -23.33
N ALA A 189 7.64 23.68 -24.29
CA ALA A 189 6.43 24.32 -24.79
C ALA A 189 5.82 23.48 -25.92
N MET A 190 4.68 22.82 -25.64
CA MET A 190 3.99 21.94 -26.60
C MET A 190 2.68 22.55 -27.15
N ILE A 191 2.24 23.68 -26.60
CA ILE A 191 0.97 24.29 -26.96
C ILE A 191 1.23 25.59 -27.74
N PRO A 192 0.60 25.77 -28.93
CA PRO A 192 0.69 27.03 -29.66
C PRO A 192 0.06 28.17 -28.84
N PRO A 193 0.59 29.38 -28.96
CA PRO A 193 0.05 30.53 -28.24
C PRO A 193 -1.42 30.78 -28.63
N ALA A 194 -2.20 31.25 -27.66
CA ALA A 194 -3.58 31.71 -27.86
C ALA A 194 -3.67 33.19 -27.63
N TRP A 195 -4.86 33.82 -27.82
CA TRP A 195 -5.07 35.24 -27.53
C TRP A 195 -4.97 35.53 -26.04
N ASP A 196 -5.53 34.63 -25.19
CA ASP A 196 -5.56 34.77 -23.76
C ASP A 196 -4.54 33.88 -23.08
N ASP A 197 -4.12 34.23 -21.86
CA ASP A 197 -3.29 33.42 -21.00
C ASP A 197 -4.00 32.15 -20.63
N ARG A 198 -3.26 31.02 -20.61
CA ARG A 198 -3.78 29.72 -20.19
C ARG A 198 -2.92 29.14 -19.07
N VAL A 199 -3.61 28.55 -18.08
CA VAL A 199 -2.96 27.87 -16.96
C VAL A 199 -3.27 26.38 -17.06
N PHE A 200 -2.23 25.56 -16.93
CA PHE A 200 -2.32 24.12 -16.95
C PHE A 200 -1.78 23.58 -15.62
N ASN A 201 -2.40 22.54 -15.13
CA ASN A 201 -1.89 21.78 -14.00
C ASN A 201 -1.23 20.50 -14.51
N VAL A 202 -0.01 20.22 -14.05
CA VAL A 202 0.71 18.97 -14.27
C VAL A 202 1.02 18.38 -12.92
N GLN A 203 0.71 17.11 -12.72
CA GLN A 203 1.04 16.42 -11.49
C GLN A 203 2.29 15.57 -11.66
N LEU A 204 3.20 15.70 -10.72
CA LEU A 204 4.35 14.83 -10.55
C LEU A 204 4.11 13.93 -9.33
N LEU A 205 4.24 12.64 -9.51
CA LEU A 205 4.20 11.65 -8.42
C LEU A 205 5.62 11.26 -8.03
N VAL A 206 5.88 11.22 -6.74
CA VAL A 206 7.08 10.59 -6.18
C VAL A 206 6.67 9.21 -5.71
N LEU A 207 7.29 8.19 -6.29
CA LEU A 207 6.96 6.78 -6.05
C LEU A 207 8.12 6.06 -5.37
N GLY A 208 7.79 5.25 -4.37
CA GLY A 208 8.68 4.25 -3.81
C GLY A 208 8.48 2.92 -4.53
N ASP A 209 9.57 2.30 -5.00
CA ASP A 209 9.60 1.05 -5.75
C ASP A 209 8.61 1.00 -6.94
N GLY A 210 8.37 2.15 -7.56
CA GLY A 210 7.47 2.30 -8.70
C GLY A 210 5.98 2.12 -8.39
N ALA A 211 5.62 1.89 -7.15
CA ALA A 211 4.26 1.48 -6.77
C ALA A 211 3.62 2.31 -5.65
N VAL A 212 4.38 2.77 -4.67
CA VAL A 212 3.86 3.46 -3.49
C VAL A 212 4.04 4.96 -3.62
N SER A 213 2.93 5.72 -3.60
CA SER A 213 3.01 7.19 -3.64
C SER A 213 3.58 7.74 -2.33
N LEU A 214 4.74 8.35 -2.42
CA LEU A 214 5.42 9.06 -1.32
C LEU A 214 5.02 10.54 -1.28
N GLY A 215 4.58 11.08 -2.41
CA GLY A 215 4.16 12.46 -2.49
C GLY A 215 3.68 12.86 -3.88
N VAL A 216 2.98 13.99 -3.93
CA VAL A 216 2.48 14.60 -5.16
C VAL A 216 2.92 16.05 -5.20
N VAL A 217 3.42 16.50 -6.34
CA VAL A 217 3.77 17.89 -6.59
C VAL A 217 2.94 18.42 -7.75
N ASP A 218 2.16 19.46 -7.50
CA ASP A 218 1.39 20.16 -8.53
C ASP A 218 2.23 21.28 -9.15
N LEU A 219 2.42 21.21 -10.47
CA LEU A 219 3.07 22.26 -11.26
C LEU A 219 2.01 23.06 -12.02
N LEU A 220 1.91 24.35 -11.72
CA LEU A 220 1.08 25.27 -12.48
C LEU A 220 1.91 25.92 -13.60
N ILE A 221 1.57 25.60 -14.83
CA ILE A 221 2.26 26.11 -16.03
C ILE A 221 1.42 27.20 -16.67
N LEU A 222 1.95 28.43 -16.66
CA LEU A 222 1.35 29.55 -17.37
C LEU A 222 1.88 29.60 -18.80
N VAL A 223 1.01 29.51 -19.78
CA VAL A 223 1.30 29.81 -21.20
C VAL A 223 0.74 31.18 -21.52
N PRO A 224 1.61 32.21 -21.70
CA PRO A 224 1.18 33.57 -21.96
C PRO A 224 0.42 33.69 -23.29
N GLY A 225 -0.61 34.50 -23.33
CA GLY A 225 -1.33 34.86 -24.53
C GLY A 225 -0.56 35.85 -25.41
N ILE A 226 -0.84 35.85 -26.69
CA ILE A 226 -0.23 36.81 -27.63
C ILE A 226 -0.92 38.20 -27.62
N GLY A 227 -2.02 38.32 -26.89
CA GLY A 227 -2.80 39.57 -26.76
C GLY A 227 -2.59 40.34 -25.44
N SER A 228 -1.69 39.83 -24.59
CA SER A 228 -1.36 40.44 -23.29
C SER A 228 -0.20 41.44 -23.37
#